data_4c82246cd5d286ff687d25a19a59367c
#
_entry.id   4c82246cd5d286ff687d25a19a59367c
#
_cell.length_a   1.000
_cell.length_b   1.000
_cell.length_c   1.000
_cell.angle_alpha   90.00
_cell.angle_beta   90.00
_cell.angle_gamma   90.00
#
_symmetry.space_group_name_H-M   'P 1'
#
loop_
_entity.id
_entity.type
_entity.pdbx_description
1 polymer ?
#
loop_
_entity_poly.entity_id
_entity_poly.type
_entity_poly.pdbx_seq_one_letter_code
_entity_poly.pdbx_strand_id
1 'polypeptide(L)'
;MTDAISAPDPSTLGVAVELVHLPIQISTDHLRDVYVEVSGPCGYENFTRQGNGACLETVANAENGASRVTIGRDRLIFQEEGAAAGSDVLARRIEEVVRSLQKRVNIPVIVARTRTHRTLMQVPGGGEASRWLSEHAFAIDGENFQAFDRPVRFSGLRLQLPPQIQGEALHLIRIEAWLKDPRAFYVEDAATWRQPLPTDQMKQLATDLKSAEEITAARIPQWLASLEP
;
A
#
# COMPACT_ATOMS: atom_id res chain seq x y z
N MET A 1 -38.47 5.96 1.48
CA MET A 1 -37.36 5.25 0.77
C MET A 1 -36.12 6.05 1.11
N THR A 2 -35.31 5.57 2.05
CA THR A 2 -33.98 6.12 2.36
C THR A 2 -33.10 5.69 1.20
N ASP A 3 -32.63 6.64 0.39
CA ASP A 3 -31.60 6.38 -0.60
C ASP A 3 -30.42 5.75 0.12
N ALA A 4 -30.05 4.54 -0.27
CA ALA A 4 -28.87 3.88 0.27
C ALA A 4 -27.66 4.76 -0.05
N ILE A 5 -27.00 5.24 1.01
CA ILE A 5 -25.80 6.05 0.87
C ILE A 5 -24.75 5.21 0.15
N SER A 6 -24.29 5.72 -1.00
CA SER A 6 -23.26 5.05 -1.79
C SER A 6 -21.97 5.02 -1.01
N ALA A 7 -21.33 3.83 -0.96
CA ALA A 7 -19.98 3.71 -0.39
C ALA A 7 -19.02 4.67 -1.10
N PRO A 8 -18.10 5.33 -0.34
CA PRO A 8 -17.16 6.28 -0.93
C PRO A 8 -16.23 5.59 -1.93
N ASP A 9 -16.06 6.20 -3.12
CA ASP A 9 -15.16 5.70 -4.17
C ASP A 9 -13.70 6.04 -3.82
N PRO A 10 -12.82 5.04 -3.64
CA PRO A 10 -11.43 5.28 -3.28
C PRO A 10 -10.59 5.79 -4.46
N SER A 11 -9.83 6.87 -4.23
CA SER A 11 -8.85 7.40 -5.17
C SER A 11 -7.44 7.04 -4.70
N THR A 12 -6.77 6.12 -5.38
CA THR A 12 -5.42 5.65 -4.99
C THR A 12 -4.37 6.75 -5.13
N LEU A 13 -3.64 7.02 -4.06
CA LEU A 13 -2.47 7.89 -4.04
C LEU A 13 -1.20 7.13 -4.38
N GLY A 14 -1.10 5.89 -3.94
CA GLY A 14 0.03 5.04 -4.24
C GLY A 14 0.00 3.69 -3.51
N VAL A 15 0.77 2.75 -4.06
CA VAL A 15 0.99 1.43 -3.48
C VAL A 15 2.48 1.18 -3.35
N ALA A 16 2.91 0.65 -2.20
CA ALA A 16 4.27 0.16 -2.01
C ALA A 16 4.25 -1.31 -1.60
N VAL A 17 5.19 -2.09 -2.14
CA VAL A 17 5.42 -3.48 -1.73
C VAL A 17 6.88 -3.62 -1.32
N GLU A 18 7.13 -4.00 -0.07
CA GLU A 18 8.44 -4.33 0.45
C GLU A 18 8.57 -5.84 0.60
N LEU A 19 9.62 -6.39 0.02
CA LEU A 19 10.03 -7.79 0.14
C LEU A 19 11.36 -7.85 0.87
N VAL A 20 11.38 -8.40 2.07
CA VAL A 20 12.59 -8.59 2.87
C VAL A 20 13.17 -9.97 2.60
N HIS A 21 14.46 -10.05 2.31
CA HIS A 21 15.19 -11.30 2.07
C HIS A 21 16.49 -11.34 2.87
N LEU A 22 17.15 -12.48 2.89
CA LEU A 22 18.48 -12.59 3.50
C LEU A 22 19.47 -11.68 2.77
N PRO A 23 20.45 -11.08 3.49
CA PRO A 23 21.42 -10.18 2.87
C PRO A 23 22.17 -10.83 1.71
N ILE A 24 22.21 -10.16 0.56
CA ILE A 24 22.93 -10.56 -0.63
C ILE A 24 24.10 -9.63 -0.90
N GLN A 25 25.10 -10.14 -1.65
CA GLN A 25 26.11 -9.32 -2.28
C GLN A 25 25.83 -9.27 -3.78
N ILE A 26 25.58 -8.09 -4.31
CA ILE A 26 25.31 -7.88 -5.72
C ILE A 26 26.26 -6.81 -6.27
N SER A 27 26.90 -7.11 -7.39
CA SER A 27 27.79 -6.18 -8.08
C SER A 27 26.99 -5.13 -8.88
N THR A 28 27.63 -4.01 -9.20
CA THR A 28 27.02 -2.99 -10.06
C THR A 28 26.71 -3.55 -11.45
N ASP A 29 27.53 -4.45 -11.98
CA ASP A 29 27.32 -5.04 -13.30
C ASP A 29 26.08 -5.95 -13.28
N HIS A 30 25.91 -6.77 -12.23
CA HIS A 30 24.70 -7.56 -12.05
C HIS A 30 23.44 -6.67 -11.94
N LEU A 31 23.52 -5.51 -11.26
CA LEU A 31 22.39 -4.57 -11.18
C LEU A 31 22.05 -3.96 -12.55
N ARG A 32 23.07 -3.64 -13.37
CA ARG A 32 22.86 -3.17 -14.75
C ARG A 32 22.25 -4.25 -15.63
N ASP A 33 22.70 -5.49 -15.50
CA ASP A 33 22.13 -6.63 -16.25
C ASP A 33 20.67 -6.85 -15.88
N VAL A 34 20.30 -6.72 -14.58
CA VAL A 34 18.90 -6.75 -14.13
C VAL A 34 18.12 -5.64 -14.83
N TYR A 35 18.62 -4.41 -14.79
CA TYR A 35 17.96 -3.28 -15.46
C TYR A 35 17.72 -3.55 -16.96
N VAL A 36 18.74 -3.98 -17.68
CA VAL A 36 18.62 -4.28 -19.13
C VAL A 36 17.56 -5.34 -19.40
N GLU A 37 17.46 -6.36 -18.53
CA GLU A 37 16.50 -7.46 -18.70
C GLU A 37 15.07 -7.02 -18.38
N VAL A 38 14.86 -6.19 -17.34
CA VAL A 38 13.51 -5.83 -16.87
C VAL A 38 12.99 -4.51 -17.42
N SER A 39 13.84 -3.66 -18.03
CA SER A 39 13.45 -2.34 -18.53
C SER A 39 12.28 -2.43 -19.52
N GLY A 40 12.36 -3.29 -20.54
CA GLY A 40 11.28 -3.48 -21.51
C GLY A 40 10.00 -4.04 -20.88
N PRO A 41 10.02 -5.23 -20.25
CA PRO A 41 8.83 -5.85 -19.68
C PRO A 41 8.15 -5.04 -18.57
N CYS A 42 8.92 -4.28 -17.77
CA CYS A 42 8.41 -3.48 -16.64
C CYS A 42 8.25 -1.99 -16.95
N GLY A 43 8.76 -1.50 -18.09
CA GLY A 43 8.69 -0.10 -18.49
C GLY A 43 9.67 0.82 -17.73
N TYR A 44 10.73 0.28 -17.11
CA TYR A 44 11.74 1.11 -16.45
C TYR A 44 12.66 1.79 -17.46
N GLU A 45 12.80 3.11 -17.37
CA GLU A 45 13.56 3.94 -18.32
C GLU A 45 14.86 4.47 -17.72
N ASN A 46 14.91 4.57 -16.39
CA ASN A 46 16.05 5.13 -15.66
C ASN A 46 16.66 4.09 -14.72
N PHE A 47 18.00 4.11 -14.65
CA PHE A 47 18.81 3.35 -13.70
C PHE A 47 19.67 4.31 -12.88
N THR A 48 19.52 4.31 -11.57
CA THR A 48 20.33 5.11 -10.65
C THR A 48 20.96 4.21 -9.59
N ARG A 49 22.28 4.28 -9.44
CA ARG A 49 22.98 3.57 -8.38
C ARG A 49 22.73 4.26 -7.04
N GLN A 50 22.41 3.50 -6.01
CA GLN A 50 22.16 3.99 -4.65
C GLN A 50 22.98 3.15 -3.65
N GLY A 51 24.12 3.68 -3.18
CA GLY A 51 24.98 2.94 -2.25
C GLY A 51 25.38 1.56 -2.78
N ASN A 52 24.97 0.50 -2.07
CA ASN A 52 25.21 -0.90 -2.45
C ASN A 52 24.05 -1.52 -3.26
N GLY A 53 23.12 -0.71 -3.76
CA GLY A 53 21.96 -1.13 -4.51
C GLY A 53 21.71 -0.25 -5.73
N ALA A 54 20.50 -0.34 -6.29
CA ALA A 54 20.05 0.47 -7.41
C ALA A 54 18.59 0.85 -7.27
N CYS A 55 18.22 1.94 -7.94
CA CYS A 55 16.84 2.35 -8.20
C CYS A 55 16.58 2.26 -9.71
N LEU A 56 15.52 1.58 -10.10
CA LEU A 56 14.97 1.55 -11.45
C LEU A 56 13.63 2.27 -11.42
N GLU A 57 13.39 3.15 -12.36
CA GLU A 57 12.15 3.96 -12.36
C GLU A 57 11.66 4.27 -13.77
N THR A 58 10.35 4.44 -13.90
CA THR A 58 9.71 4.95 -15.11
C THR A 58 9.79 6.47 -15.11
N VAL A 59 9.71 7.10 -16.28
CA VAL A 59 9.45 8.54 -16.35
C VAL A 59 7.99 8.78 -15.96
N ALA A 60 7.80 9.57 -14.90
CA ALA A 60 6.47 9.93 -14.43
C ALA A 60 5.72 10.73 -15.50
N ASN A 61 4.48 10.32 -15.77
CA ASN A 61 3.56 11.10 -16.59
C ASN A 61 2.19 11.22 -15.90
N ALA A 62 1.40 12.21 -16.33
CA ALA A 62 0.11 12.51 -15.71
C ALA A 62 -0.92 11.37 -15.84
N GLU A 63 -0.77 10.50 -16.83
CA GLU A 63 -1.73 9.43 -17.12
C GLU A 63 -1.40 8.14 -16.36
N ASN A 64 -0.10 7.80 -16.25
CA ASN A 64 0.34 6.50 -15.74
C ASN A 64 1.00 6.56 -14.36
N GLY A 65 1.18 7.76 -13.79
CA GLY A 65 1.90 7.92 -12.55
C GLY A 65 3.39 7.56 -12.67
N ALA A 66 4.02 7.20 -11.57
CA ALA A 66 5.41 6.77 -11.51
C ALA A 66 5.51 5.36 -10.93
N SER A 67 6.37 4.52 -11.52
CA SER A 67 6.74 3.21 -10.98
C SER A 67 8.23 3.18 -10.67
N ARG A 68 8.56 2.65 -9.49
CA ARG A 68 9.94 2.58 -9.01
C ARG A 68 10.19 1.26 -8.32
N VAL A 69 11.38 0.68 -8.52
CA VAL A 69 11.90 -0.38 -7.67
C VAL A 69 13.27 -0.01 -7.11
N THR A 70 13.41 -0.13 -5.80
CA THR A 70 14.71 -0.02 -5.13
C THR A 70 15.19 -1.42 -4.78
N ILE A 71 16.36 -1.79 -5.29
CA ILE A 71 17.04 -3.05 -5.05
C ILE A 71 18.09 -2.80 -3.98
N GLY A 72 17.85 -3.27 -2.76
CA GLY A 72 18.78 -3.15 -1.64
C GLY A 72 19.50 -4.46 -1.34
N ARG A 73 20.36 -4.42 -0.32
CA ARG A 73 21.12 -5.58 0.13
C ARG A 73 20.25 -6.67 0.75
N ASP A 74 19.19 -6.30 1.46
CA ASP A 74 18.32 -7.17 2.26
C ASP A 74 16.83 -7.00 1.94
N ARG A 75 16.49 -6.15 0.97
CA ARG A 75 15.12 -5.84 0.59
C ARG A 75 14.96 -5.33 -0.82
N LEU A 76 13.78 -5.55 -1.36
CA LEU A 76 13.29 -4.93 -2.59
C LEU A 76 12.08 -4.08 -2.22
N ILE A 77 12.02 -2.84 -2.71
CA ILE A 77 10.90 -1.92 -2.47
C ILE A 77 10.35 -1.49 -3.82
N PHE A 78 9.12 -1.90 -4.12
CA PHE A 78 8.35 -1.50 -5.29
C PHE A 78 7.39 -0.39 -4.88
N GLN A 79 7.32 0.68 -5.66
CA GLN A 79 6.46 1.84 -5.39
C GLN A 79 5.77 2.25 -6.69
N GLU A 80 4.45 2.37 -6.61
CA GLU A 80 3.60 2.91 -7.67
C GLU A 80 2.94 4.17 -7.13
N GLU A 81 3.06 5.28 -7.83
CA GLU A 81 2.47 6.58 -7.46
C GLU A 81 1.47 7.02 -8.51
N GLY A 82 0.37 7.66 -8.08
CA GLY A 82 -0.69 8.13 -8.97
C GLY A 82 -1.68 7.05 -9.36
N ALA A 83 -2.12 7.01 -10.61
CA ALA A 83 -3.04 5.99 -11.13
C ALA A 83 -2.38 4.63 -11.05
N ALA A 84 -2.62 3.94 -9.95
CA ALA A 84 -1.93 2.72 -9.62
C ALA A 84 -2.24 1.62 -10.64
N ALA A 85 -1.20 0.98 -11.13
CA ALA A 85 -1.33 -0.33 -11.74
C ALA A 85 -2.01 -1.26 -10.72
N GLY A 86 -3.04 -1.98 -11.13
CA GLY A 86 -3.71 -2.97 -10.27
C GLY A 86 -2.74 -4.02 -9.75
N SER A 87 -3.13 -4.73 -8.70
CA SER A 87 -2.28 -5.72 -8.02
C SER A 87 -1.68 -6.77 -8.95
N ASP A 88 -2.37 -7.15 -10.04
CA ASP A 88 -1.87 -8.12 -11.03
C ASP A 88 -0.66 -7.58 -11.81
N VAL A 89 -0.68 -6.29 -12.21
CA VAL A 89 0.44 -5.65 -12.92
C VAL A 89 1.63 -5.51 -12.01
N LEU A 90 1.40 -5.08 -10.76
CA LEU A 90 2.45 -4.94 -9.74
C LEU A 90 3.06 -6.31 -9.41
N ALA A 91 2.26 -7.35 -9.20
CA ALA A 91 2.74 -8.71 -8.95
C ALA A 91 3.63 -9.23 -10.09
N ARG A 92 3.23 -9.01 -11.35
CA ARG A 92 4.03 -9.38 -12.52
C ARG A 92 5.36 -8.64 -12.57
N ARG A 93 5.39 -7.32 -12.30
CA ARG A 93 6.63 -6.55 -12.23
C ARG A 93 7.57 -7.08 -11.15
N ILE A 94 7.02 -7.38 -9.97
CA ILE A 94 7.77 -7.97 -8.87
C ILE A 94 8.37 -9.31 -9.28
N GLU A 95 7.57 -10.19 -9.89
CA GLU A 95 8.02 -11.51 -10.36
C GLU A 95 9.15 -11.40 -11.39
N GLU A 96 9.05 -10.48 -12.37
CA GLU A 96 10.10 -10.26 -13.38
C GLU A 96 11.42 -9.78 -12.74
N VAL A 97 11.36 -8.81 -11.82
CA VAL A 97 12.56 -8.32 -11.13
C VAL A 97 13.19 -9.40 -10.26
N VAL A 98 12.40 -10.13 -9.46
CA VAL A 98 12.91 -11.22 -8.62
C VAL A 98 13.53 -12.33 -9.46
N ARG A 99 12.88 -12.74 -10.56
CA ARG A 99 13.40 -13.74 -11.50
C ARG A 99 14.73 -13.32 -12.12
N SER A 100 14.83 -12.04 -12.54
CA SER A 100 16.07 -11.51 -13.09
C SER A 100 17.21 -11.48 -12.04
N LEU A 101 16.92 -11.09 -10.82
CA LEU A 101 17.88 -11.12 -9.71
C LEU A 101 18.37 -12.54 -9.40
N GLN A 102 17.45 -13.52 -9.37
CA GLN A 102 17.81 -14.92 -9.08
C GLN A 102 18.75 -15.56 -10.07
N LYS A 103 18.85 -15.07 -11.30
CA LYS A 103 19.87 -15.51 -12.28
C LYS A 103 21.28 -15.10 -11.89
N ARG A 104 21.44 -14.15 -10.96
CA ARG A 104 22.73 -13.50 -10.62
C ARG A 104 23.10 -13.67 -9.15
N VAL A 105 22.11 -13.77 -8.28
CA VAL A 105 22.28 -13.91 -6.84
C VAL A 105 21.27 -14.90 -6.28
N ASN A 106 21.65 -15.60 -5.22
CA ASN A 106 20.77 -16.57 -4.57
C ASN A 106 19.83 -15.86 -3.59
N ILE A 107 18.55 -15.78 -3.93
CA ILE A 107 17.46 -15.33 -3.05
C ILE A 107 16.47 -16.49 -2.93
N PRO A 108 16.67 -17.44 -2.02
CA PRO A 108 15.83 -18.63 -1.93
C PRO A 108 14.46 -18.34 -1.32
N VAL A 109 14.37 -17.30 -0.48
CA VAL A 109 13.16 -17.00 0.31
C VAL A 109 13.00 -15.51 0.59
N ILE A 110 11.77 -15.04 0.51
CA ILE A 110 11.33 -13.75 1.05
C ILE A 110 10.86 -14.02 2.48
N VAL A 111 11.57 -13.48 3.46
CA VAL A 111 11.32 -13.74 4.90
C VAL A 111 10.15 -12.96 5.47
N ALA A 112 9.87 -11.79 4.89
CA ALA A 112 8.68 -10.99 5.20
C ALA A 112 8.29 -10.15 3.99
N ARG A 113 7.02 -9.83 3.89
CA ARG A 113 6.50 -8.93 2.85
C ARG A 113 5.42 -8.02 3.43
N THR A 114 5.43 -6.78 2.96
CA THR A 114 4.44 -5.78 3.37
C THR A 114 3.93 -5.06 2.12
N ARG A 115 2.60 -4.91 2.01
CA ARG A 115 1.96 -4.02 1.05
C ARG A 115 1.38 -2.83 1.81
N THR A 116 1.76 -1.63 1.42
CA THR A 116 1.16 -0.39 1.93
C THR A 116 0.36 0.26 0.82
N HIS A 117 -0.93 0.42 1.02
CA HIS A 117 -1.84 1.12 0.09
C HIS A 117 -2.30 2.42 0.73
N ARG A 118 -2.20 3.51 -0.04
CA ARG A 118 -2.63 4.85 0.35
C ARG A 118 -3.70 5.33 -0.61
N THR A 119 -4.83 5.77 -0.07
CA THR A 119 -5.96 6.24 -0.87
C THR A 119 -6.67 7.40 -0.19
N LEU A 120 -7.36 8.21 -0.99
CA LEU A 120 -8.33 9.18 -0.50
C LEU A 120 -9.74 8.64 -0.69
N MET A 121 -10.59 8.88 0.29
CA MET A 121 -12.00 8.54 0.24
C MET A 121 -12.82 9.76 0.63
N GLN A 122 -13.88 10.06 -0.10
CA GLN A 122 -14.79 11.13 0.30
C GLN A 122 -15.54 10.73 1.56
N VAL A 123 -15.87 11.71 2.40
CA VAL A 123 -16.69 11.49 3.58
C VAL A 123 -18.09 11.04 3.13
N PRO A 124 -18.61 9.92 3.62
CA PRO A 124 -20.00 9.51 3.35
C PRO A 124 -20.98 10.65 3.69
N GLY A 125 -22.02 10.85 2.90
CA GLY A 125 -22.97 11.94 3.10
C GLY A 125 -22.41 13.36 2.96
N GLY A 126 -21.09 13.52 2.77
CA GLY A 126 -20.38 14.80 2.71
C GLY A 126 -20.02 15.36 4.10
N GLY A 127 -19.52 16.57 4.13
CA GLY A 127 -19.15 17.24 5.37
C GLY A 127 -17.67 17.17 5.71
N GLU A 128 -17.30 17.56 6.94
CA GLU A 128 -15.91 17.60 7.42
C GLU A 128 -15.52 16.25 8.03
N ALA A 129 -14.42 15.65 7.56
CA ALA A 129 -13.94 14.33 7.97
C ALA A 129 -13.68 14.22 9.48
N SER A 130 -13.11 15.25 10.07
CA SER A 130 -12.86 15.31 11.52
C SER A 130 -14.14 15.29 12.35
N ARG A 131 -15.17 16.00 11.90
CA ARG A 131 -16.47 16.02 12.52
C ARG A 131 -17.19 14.66 12.34
N TRP A 132 -17.17 14.14 11.12
CA TRP A 132 -17.76 12.84 10.82
C TRP A 132 -17.16 11.70 11.67
N LEU A 133 -15.84 11.67 11.86
CA LEU A 133 -15.17 10.70 12.73
C LEU A 133 -15.67 10.81 14.18
N SER A 134 -15.81 12.04 14.71
CA SER A 134 -16.33 12.25 16.07
C SER A 134 -17.75 11.71 16.24
N GLU A 135 -18.63 12.01 15.29
CA GLU A 135 -20.05 11.72 15.40
C GLU A 135 -20.36 10.23 15.12
N HIS A 136 -19.67 9.60 14.16
CA HIS A 136 -20.04 8.27 13.66
C HIS A 136 -19.06 7.17 14.08
N ALA A 137 -17.76 7.43 14.08
CA ALA A 137 -16.79 6.38 14.40
C ALA A 137 -16.53 6.25 15.91
N PHE A 138 -16.54 7.36 16.63
CA PHE A 138 -16.26 7.33 18.06
C PHE A 138 -17.50 7.48 18.94
N ALA A 139 -18.59 8.05 18.43
CA ALA A 139 -19.81 8.37 19.16
C ALA A 139 -19.50 9.10 20.49
N ILE A 140 -18.50 10.00 20.47
CA ILE A 140 -18.03 10.70 21.66
C ILE A 140 -18.64 12.10 21.67
N ASP A 141 -19.35 12.40 22.76
CA ASP A 141 -19.91 13.71 23.01
C ASP A 141 -18.82 14.73 23.38
N GLY A 142 -18.96 15.97 22.92
CA GLY A 142 -18.04 17.07 23.25
C GLY A 142 -17.89 17.31 24.77
N GLU A 143 -18.90 16.93 25.59
CA GLU A 143 -18.86 17.03 27.04
C GLU A 143 -17.73 16.21 27.66
N ASN A 144 -17.32 15.10 27.04
CA ASN A 144 -16.23 14.25 27.51
C ASN A 144 -14.85 14.92 27.47
N PHE A 145 -14.73 16.09 26.81
CA PHE A 145 -13.47 16.80 26.64
C PHE A 145 -13.40 18.16 27.33
N GLN A 146 -14.33 18.46 28.23
CA GLN A 146 -14.38 19.72 28.97
C GLN A 146 -13.07 20.01 29.74
N ALA A 147 -12.35 18.96 30.19
CA ALA A 147 -11.09 19.09 30.90
C ALA A 147 -9.97 19.79 30.07
N PHE A 148 -10.13 19.91 28.76
CA PHE A 148 -9.14 20.56 27.88
C PHE A 148 -9.37 22.08 27.70
N ASP A 149 -10.49 22.64 28.17
CA ASP A 149 -10.88 24.05 28.04
C ASP A 149 -10.82 24.59 26.60
N ARG A 150 -10.90 23.69 25.61
CA ARG A 150 -10.87 24.00 24.18
C ARG A 150 -11.52 22.89 23.37
N PRO A 151 -12.02 23.21 22.15
CA PRO A 151 -12.59 22.20 21.27
C PRO A 151 -11.54 21.10 20.93
N VAL A 152 -11.94 19.84 21.12
CA VAL A 152 -11.17 18.68 20.66
C VAL A 152 -11.67 18.26 19.31
N ARG A 153 -10.76 17.97 18.39
CA ARG A 153 -11.05 17.42 17.05
C ARG A 153 -10.37 16.08 16.91
N PHE A 154 -11.08 15.09 16.42
CA PHE A 154 -10.50 13.81 16.08
C PHE A 154 -9.78 13.91 14.74
N SER A 155 -8.48 13.64 14.74
CA SER A 155 -7.68 13.64 13.53
C SER A 155 -7.72 12.32 12.78
N GLY A 156 -8.06 11.21 13.47
CA GLY A 156 -8.14 9.89 12.85
C GLY A 156 -8.27 8.74 13.83
N LEU A 157 -8.35 7.54 13.28
CA LEU A 157 -8.38 6.28 14.01
C LEU A 157 -7.37 5.28 13.44
N ARG A 158 -7.02 4.28 14.24
CA ARG A 158 -6.18 3.16 13.85
C ARG A 158 -6.87 1.85 14.20
N LEU A 159 -6.94 0.96 13.21
CA LEU A 159 -7.51 -0.36 13.35
C LEU A 159 -6.42 -1.39 13.12
N GLN A 160 -6.50 -2.50 13.84
CA GLN A 160 -5.66 -3.67 13.61
C GLN A 160 -6.56 -4.86 13.33
N LEU A 161 -6.37 -5.49 12.16
CA LEU A 161 -7.04 -6.73 11.79
C LEU A 161 -5.99 -7.85 11.86
N PRO A 162 -5.96 -8.63 12.95
CA PRO A 162 -5.03 -9.76 13.05
C PRO A 162 -5.44 -10.87 12.07
N PRO A 163 -4.47 -11.66 11.56
CA PRO A 163 -4.79 -12.82 10.75
C PRO A 163 -5.63 -13.81 11.55
N GLN A 164 -6.67 -14.37 10.94
CA GLN A 164 -7.54 -15.37 11.55
C GLN A 164 -7.08 -16.79 11.23
N ILE A 165 -6.44 -16.96 10.08
CA ILE A 165 -5.85 -18.22 9.65
C ILE A 165 -4.39 -18.04 9.23
N GLN A 166 -3.64 -19.13 9.19
CA GLN A 166 -2.27 -19.13 8.73
C GLN A 166 -2.20 -18.68 7.25
N GLY A 167 -1.28 -17.75 6.95
CA GLY A 167 -1.09 -17.22 5.61
C GLY A 167 -1.80 -15.89 5.35
N GLU A 168 -2.74 -15.49 6.18
CA GLU A 168 -3.34 -14.16 6.10
C GLU A 168 -2.38 -13.05 6.56
N ALA A 169 -2.64 -11.83 6.08
CA ALA A 169 -1.92 -10.64 6.50
C ALA A 169 -2.42 -10.11 7.85
N LEU A 170 -1.51 -9.51 8.60
CA LEU A 170 -1.87 -8.52 9.62
C LEU A 170 -2.10 -7.18 8.92
N HIS A 171 -3.28 -6.60 9.04
CA HIS A 171 -3.58 -5.26 8.55
C HIS A 171 -3.47 -4.23 9.66
N LEU A 172 -2.73 -3.15 9.39
CA LEU A 172 -2.72 -1.94 10.20
C LEU A 172 -3.32 -0.82 9.36
N ILE A 173 -4.54 -0.44 9.69
CA ILE A 173 -5.31 0.55 8.94
C ILE A 173 -5.29 1.87 9.71
N ARG A 174 -4.98 2.95 9.01
CA ARG A 174 -5.03 4.32 9.50
C ARG A 174 -6.03 5.10 8.65
N ILE A 175 -7.00 5.74 9.28
CA ILE A 175 -7.99 6.60 8.64
C ILE A 175 -7.90 7.96 9.31
N GLU A 176 -7.59 9.00 8.57
CA GLU A 176 -7.35 10.35 9.09
C GLU A 176 -8.07 11.39 8.24
N ALA A 177 -8.48 12.50 8.85
CA ALA A 177 -8.96 13.66 8.11
C ALA A 177 -7.83 14.20 7.22
N TRP A 178 -8.09 14.37 5.91
CA TRP A 178 -7.09 14.84 4.97
C TRP A 178 -6.87 16.34 5.09
N LEU A 179 -5.64 16.77 5.41
CA LEU A 179 -5.33 18.19 5.67
C LEU A 179 -5.53 19.10 4.45
N LYS A 180 -5.43 18.57 3.22
CA LYS A 180 -5.57 19.35 1.98
C LYS A 180 -7.01 19.45 1.50
N ASP A 181 -7.88 18.53 1.89
CA ASP A 181 -9.33 18.56 1.64
C ASP A 181 -10.06 18.03 2.88
N PRO A 182 -10.69 18.89 3.67
CA PRO A 182 -11.39 18.49 4.90
C PRO A 182 -12.60 17.58 4.65
N ARG A 183 -13.05 17.42 3.40
CA ARG A 183 -14.14 16.51 3.02
C ARG A 183 -13.65 15.12 2.64
N ALA A 184 -12.37 14.83 2.80
CA ALA A 184 -11.78 13.55 2.45
C ALA A 184 -11.06 12.92 3.64
N PHE A 185 -11.09 11.59 3.69
CA PHE A 185 -10.20 10.79 4.52
C PHE A 185 -8.95 10.42 3.75
N TYR A 186 -7.80 10.51 4.41
CA TYR A 186 -6.62 9.76 4.04
C TYR A 186 -6.69 8.39 4.69
N VAL A 187 -6.60 7.34 3.88
CA VAL A 187 -6.60 5.96 4.34
C VAL A 187 -5.30 5.30 3.95
N GLU A 188 -4.65 4.67 4.91
CA GLU A 188 -3.46 3.84 4.69
C GLU A 188 -3.69 2.47 5.30
N ASP A 189 -3.51 1.42 4.50
CA ASP A 189 -3.51 0.03 4.94
C ASP A 189 -2.14 -0.59 4.71
N ALA A 190 -1.53 -1.07 5.79
CA ALA A 190 -0.29 -1.83 5.76
C ALA A 190 -0.58 -3.30 6.06
N ALA A 191 -0.66 -4.11 5.00
CA ALA A 191 -0.83 -5.56 5.06
C ALA A 191 0.54 -6.24 5.16
N THR A 192 0.80 -6.96 6.26
CA THR A 192 2.09 -7.62 6.51
C THR A 192 1.91 -9.13 6.66
N TRP A 193 2.64 -9.88 5.86
CA TRP A 193 2.75 -11.35 5.97
C TRP A 193 4.10 -11.70 6.59
N ARG A 194 4.05 -12.36 7.73
CA ARG A 194 5.23 -12.83 8.46
C ARG A 194 5.67 -14.25 8.05
N GLN A 195 4.82 -14.94 7.32
CA GLN A 195 5.16 -16.26 6.80
C GLN A 195 6.16 -16.13 5.65
N PRO A 196 7.30 -16.83 5.70
CA PRO A 196 8.25 -16.84 4.60
C PRO A 196 7.59 -17.34 3.30
N LEU A 197 8.00 -16.73 2.17
CA LEU A 197 7.56 -17.11 0.83
C LEU A 197 8.79 -17.60 0.05
N PRO A 198 8.88 -18.89 -0.29
CA PRO A 198 9.88 -19.39 -1.21
C PRO A 198 9.78 -18.70 -2.57
N THR A 199 10.92 -18.33 -3.15
CA THR A 199 10.92 -17.55 -4.40
C THR A 199 10.50 -18.36 -5.64
N ASP A 200 10.40 -19.68 -5.55
CA ASP A 200 9.75 -20.54 -6.53
C ASP A 200 8.22 -20.52 -6.45
N GLN A 201 7.66 -19.93 -5.38
CA GLN A 201 6.21 -19.77 -5.13
C GLN A 201 5.74 -18.32 -5.30
N MET A 202 6.44 -17.48 -6.05
CA MET A 202 6.10 -16.05 -6.23
C MET A 202 4.68 -15.83 -6.78
N LYS A 203 4.05 -16.81 -7.44
CA LYS A 203 2.65 -16.73 -7.85
C LYS A 203 1.68 -16.50 -6.67
N GLN A 204 2.03 -16.96 -5.46
CA GLN A 204 1.26 -16.70 -4.26
C GLN A 204 1.18 -15.21 -3.93
N LEU A 205 2.23 -14.43 -4.28
CA LEU A 205 2.26 -12.99 -4.06
C LEU A 205 1.09 -12.27 -4.76
N ALA A 206 0.73 -12.66 -5.98
CA ALA A 206 -0.40 -12.05 -6.69
C ALA A 206 -1.72 -12.24 -5.92
N THR A 207 -1.95 -13.44 -5.38
CA THR A 207 -3.12 -13.74 -4.55
C THR A 207 -3.12 -12.91 -3.27
N ASP A 208 -1.96 -12.82 -2.60
CA ASP A 208 -1.79 -12.05 -1.37
C ASP A 208 -2.08 -10.55 -1.60
N LEU A 209 -1.50 -9.97 -2.66
CA LEU A 209 -1.70 -8.55 -3.00
C LEU A 209 -3.16 -8.25 -3.34
N LYS A 210 -3.83 -9.14 -4.07
CA LYS A 210 -5.24 -8.99 -4.43
C LYS A 210 -6.16 -9.08 -3.21
N SER A 211 -5.89 -10.03 -2.30
CA SER A 211 -6.63 -10.15 -1.03
C SER A 211 -6.49 -8.88 -0.18
N ALA A 212 -5.29 -8.31 -0.09
CA ALA A 212 -5.08 -7.05 0.63
C ALA A 212 -5.74 -5.85 -0.08
N GLU A 213 -5.80 -5.84 -1.42
CA GLU A 213 -6.49 -4.80 -2.18
C GLU A 213 -7.99 -4.77 -1.87
N GLU A 214 -8.64 -5.92 -1.69
CA GLU A 214 -10.06 -6.02 -1.34
C GLU A 214 -10.39 -5.27 -0.04
N ILE A 215 -9.49 -5.29 0.95
CA ILE A 215 -9.70 -4.57 2.22
C ILE A 215 -9.84 -3.06 1.96
N THR A 216 -8.93 -2.48 1.19
CA THR A 216 -8.94 -1.03 0.92
C THR A 216 -9.96 -0.61 -0.13
N ALA A 217 -10.19 -1.44 -1.16
CA ALA A 217 -11.07 -1.10 -2.28
C ALA A 217 -12.56 -1.35 -1.99
N ALA A 218 -12.87 -2.31 -1.10
CA ALA A 218 -14.25 -2.70 -0.85
C ALA A 218 -14.64 -2.64 0.64
N ARG A 219 -13.86 -3.27 1.52
CA ARG A 219 -14.31 -3.46 2.91
C ARG A 219 -14.28 -2.18 3.74
N ILE A 220 -13.23 -1.36 3.62
CA ILE A 220 -13.15 -0.08 4.33
C ILE A 220 -14.27 0.89 3.87
N PRO A 221 -14.49 1.12 2.55
CA PRO A 221 -15.61 1.94 2.09
C PRO A 221 -16.97 1.45 2.59
N GLN A 222 -17.22 0.13 2.50
CA GLN A 222 -18.46 -0.47 2.99
C GLN A 222 -18.65 -0.27 4.49
N TRP A 223 -17.59 -0.46 5.28
CA TRP A 223 -17.63 -0.24 6.73
C TRP A 223 -17.90 1.23 7.05
N LEU A 224 -17.21 2.19 6.41
CA LEU A 224 -17.49 3.62 6.61
C LEU A 224 -18.94 3.97 6.29
N ALA A 225 -19.48 3.48 5.18
CA ALA A 225 -20.88 3.71 4.82
C ALA A 225 -21.86 3.10 5.84
N SER A 226 -21.51 2.01 6.52
CA SER A 226 -22.36 1.36 7.52
C SER A 226 -22.42 2.09 8.87
N LEU A 227 -21.55 3.07 9.10
CA LEU A 227 -21.56 3.89 10.33
C LEU A 227 -22.58 5.04 10.26
N GLU A 228 -23.09 5.34 9.07
CA GLU A 228 -24.21 6.30 8.95
C GLU A 228 -25.54 5.64 9.32
N PRO A 229 -26.41 6.34 10.06
CA PRO A 229 -27.69 5.83 10.53
C PRO A 229 -28.74 5.62 9.42
#